data_037b7f2fb7a1d5acb23e05d23218a232
#
_entry.id   037b7f2fb7a1d5acb23e05d23218a232
#
_cell.length_a   1.000
_cell.length_b   1.000
_cell.length_c   1.000
_cell.angle_alpha   90.00
_cell.angle_beta   90.00
_cell.angle_gamma   90.00
#
_symmetry.space_group_name_H-M   'P 1'
#
loop_
_entity.id
_entity.type
_entity.pdbx_description
1 polymer ?
#
loop_
_entity_poly.entity_id
_entity_poly.type
_entity_poly.pdbx_seq_one_letter_code
_entity_poly.pdbx_strand_id
1 'polypeptide(L)'
;RSGHSFPTRRSSDLFNIVRNIKYLSKEKINYKSEIDSILVDFNNSLSTYISDSELSKFNNVDTLFNISNELYTILKFSDKIYRSTKGAFDPTIGKLVNLWGFGPTKILETPDSLKVRETLKNVGFDQIYFDNKIAIRNNLNIYLDFSAIAKGYAVDIIAEFFDNKNIKNFMIEIGGEVRCSGFNENKNWIIGINDPLEKNLNLPFASVSLVDRSLATSGNYRNFYRKNNKVISHTIDPRTGFSSNSNILSASVFYKSCIEADAYATAFMVLGKNKSIQIIEKNKDLDGFLVYLDENGNIKNYVSKGIEKHINLLKEN
;
A
#
# COMPACT_ATOMS: atom_id res chain seq x y z
N ARG A 1 14.42 14.37 24.22
CA ARG A 1 13.72 14.64 22.94
C ARG A 1 14.69 14.33 21.82
N SER A 2 14.54 13.19 21.14
CA SER A 2 15.31 12.88 19.94
C SER A 2 14.34 12.50 18.83
N GLY A 3 13.98 13.51 18.02
CA GLY A 3 13.35 13.27 16.74
C GLY A 3 14.47 13.14 15.69
N HIS A 4 14.55 12.02 15.01
CA HIS A 4 15.49 11.83 13.92
C HIS A 4 14.68 11.73 12.62
N SER A 5 14.88 12.73 11.73
CA SER A 5 14.35 12.74 10.38
C SER A 5 15.49 12.44 9.41
N PHE A 6 15.29 11.46 8.53
CA PHE A 6 16.29 11.08 7.52
C PHE A 6 15.68 11.10 6.12
N PRO A 7 16.07 12.02 5.22
CA PRO A 7 15.67 11.96 3.81
C PRO A 7 16.70 11.19 2.99
N THR A 8 16.26 10.15 2.26
CA THR A 8 17.02 9.60 1.13
C THR A 8 16.08 9.31 -0.04
N ARG A 9 16.50 9.68 -1.24
CA ARG A 9 15.76 9.47 -2.50
C ARG A 9 16.42 8.36 -3.31
N ARG A 10 15.64 7.42 -3.81
CA ARG A 10 15.56 6.73 -5.11
C ARG A 10 15.36 5.22 -5.03
N SER A 11 14.50 4.74 -5.96
CA SER A 11 14.17 3.37 -6.42
C SER A 11 13.30 2.51 -5.46
N SER A 12 12.55 1.66 -6.04
CA SER A 12 11.64 0.58 -5.62
C SER A 12 12.09 -0.38 -4.50
N ASP A 13 13.22 -0.14 -3.91
CA ASP A 13 13.75 -0.76 -2.71
C ASP A 13 13.33 0.11 -1.50
N LEU A 14 12.77 -0.48 -0.45
CA LEU A 14 12.36 0.22 0.77
C LEU A 14 13.49 1.03 1.41
N PHE A 15 14.76 0.71 1.14
CA PHE A 15 15.93 1.51 1.55
C PHE A 15 15.97 2.91 0.94
N ASN A 16 15.42 3.07 -0.25
CA ASN A 16 15.47 4.32 -1.00
C ASN A 16 14.16 5.12 -0.93
N ILE A 17 13.17 4.64 -0.17
CA ILE A 17 11.91 5.34 0.08
C ILE A 17 12.12 6.32 1.25
N VAL A 18 11.47 7.49 1.17
CA VAL A 18 11.45 8.46 2.27
C VAL A 18 10.89 7.80 3.52
N ARG A 19 11.62 7.90 4.62
CA ARG A 19 11.22 7.40 5.94
C ARG A 19 11.25 8.54 6.93
N ASN A 20 10.18 8.68 7.71
CA ASN A 20 10.11 9.65 8.79
C ASN A 20 9.60 8.94 10.05
N ILE A 21 10.49 8.69 10.99
CA ILE A 21 10.18 7.95 12.20
C ILE A 21 10.43 8.85 13.40
N LYS A 22 9.38 9.08 14.19
CA LYS A 22 9.41 9.86 15.42
C LYS A 22 8.89 9.00 16.56
N TYR A 23 9.56 9.05 17.69
CA TYR A 23 9.15 8.37 18.91
C TYR A 23 9.57 9.12 20.15
N LEU A 24 8.83 8.96 21.22
CA LEU A 24 9.12 9.52 22.53
C LEU A 24 9.62 8.42 23.45
N SER A 25 10.87 8.51 23.88
CA SER A 25 11.46 7.58 24.83
C SER A 25 12.00 8.35 26.04
N LYS A 26 11.92 7.73 27.21
CA LYS A 26 12.55 8.26 28.44
C LYS A 26 14.07 8.18 28.34
N GLU A 27 14.56 7.14 27.71
CA GLU A 27 15.97 6.93 27.41
C GLU A 27 16.27 7.54 26.04
N LYS A 28 17.39 8.28 25.93
CA LYS A 28 17.79 8.90 24.65
C LYS A 28 18.43 7.86 23.69
N ILE A 29 17.75 6.72 23.47
CA ILE A 29 18.24 5.65 22.62
C ILE A 29 17.87 5.96 21.17
N ASN A 30 18.85 5.78 20.27
CA ASN A 30 18.64 5.88 18.84
C ASN A 30 18.53 4.47 18.24
N TYR A 31 17.35 4.09 17.80
CA TYR A 31 17.06 2.77 17.22
C TYR A 31 17.25 2.72 15.68
N LYS A 32 17.99 3.66 15.11
CA LYS A 32 18.19 3.71 13.65
C LYS A 32 18.82 2.41 13.11
N SER A 33 19.83 1.89 13.78
CA SER A 33 20.54 0.69 13.33
C SER A 33 19.65 -0.54 13.32
N GLU A 34 18.86 -0.72 14.37
CA GLU A 34 17.89 -1.83 14.50
C GLU A 34 16.79 -1.73 13.45
N ILE A 35 16.26 -0.52 13.23
CA ILE A 35 15.24 -0.28 12.20
C ILE A 35 15.81 -0.54 10.79
N ASP A 36 17.03 -0.10 10.52
CA ASP A 36 17.69 -0.37 9.25
C ASP A 36 17.89 -1.88 9.03
N SER A 37 18.29 -2.64 10.07
CA SER A 37 18.40 -4.11 10.00
C SER A 37 17.04 -4.78 9.72
N ILE A 38 15.99 -4.37 10.43
CA ILE A 38 14.62 -4.87 10.20
C ILE A 38 14.20 -4.68 8.73
N LEU A 39 14.48 -3.52 8.15
CA LEU A 39 14.12 -3.25 6.76
C LEU A 39 14.99 -4.00 5.76
N VAL A 40 16.25 -4.30 6.08
CA VAL A 40 17.10 -5.22 5.28
C VAL A 40 16.48 -6.61 5.25
N ASP A 41 16.14 -7.16 6.40
CA ASP A 41 15.56 -8.50 6.51
C ASP A 41 14.21 -8.56 5.80
N PHE A 42 13.38 -7.52 5.96
CA PHE A 42 12.12 -7.38 5.23
C PHE A 42 12.30 -7.41 3.70
N ASN A 43 13.27 -6.67 3.17
CA ASN A 43 13.56 -6.68 1.73
C ASN A 43 14.09 -8.03 1.26
N ASN A 44 14.95 -8.68 2.04
CA ASN A 44 15.45 -10.02 1.73
C ASN A 44 14.32 -11.07 1.71
N SER A 45 13.24 -10.83 2.43
CA SER A 45 12.06 -11.70 2.40
C SER A 45 11.12 -11.34 1.24
N LEU A 46 10.70 -10.09 1.07
CA LEU A 46 9.51 -9.72 0.30
C LEU A 46 9.76 -8.88 -0.96
N SER A 47 11.01 -8.58 -1.31
CA SER A 47 11.31 -7.76 -2.51
C SER A 47 11.28 -8.60 -3.79
N THR A 48 10.60 -8.12 -4.82
CA THR A 48 10.68 -8.66 -6.19
C THR A 48 11.88 -8.11 -6.99
N TYR A 49 12.62 -7.16 -6.43
CA TYR A 49 13.79 -6.54 -7.04
C TYR A 49 15.12 -7.19 -6.61
N ILE A 50 15.10 -7.95 -5.53
CA ILE A 50 16.24 -8.74 -5.03
C ILE A 50 16.07 -10.17 -5.54
N SER A 51 16.97 -10.60 -6.43
CA SER A 51 16.90 -11.94 -7.07
C SER A 51 16.90 -13.09 -6.07
N ASP A 52 17.62 -12.93 -4.96
CA ASP A 52 17.79 -13.93 -3.91
C ASP A 52 16.81 -13.77 -2.75
N SER A 53 15.85 -12.85 -2.84
CA SER A 53 14.81 -12.74 -1.84
C SER A 53 13.96 -14.01 -1.76
N GLU A 54 13.35 -14.24 -0.61
CA GLU A 54 12.43 -15.37 -0.42
C GLU A 54 11.28 -15.35 -1.44
N LEU A 55 10.66 -14.18 -1.65
CA LEU A 55 9.58 -13.99 -2.62
C LEU A 55 10.04 -14.27 -4.06
N SER A 56 11.23 -13.81 -4.45
CA SER A 56 11.80 -14.09 -5.77
C SER A 56 12.06 -15.58 -5.96
N LYS A 57 12.56 -16.26 -4.94
CA LYS A 57 12.73 -17.73 -4.97
C LYS A 57 11.39 -18.43 -5.09
N PHE A 58 10.38 -18.05 -4.28
CA PHE A 58 9.03 -18.61 -4.39
C PHE A 58 8.45 -18.41 -5.78
N ASN A 59 8.62 -17.25 -6.40
CA ASN A 59 8.13 -16.96 -7.74
C ASN A 59 8.79 -17.82 -8.85
N ASN A 60 9.94 -18.43 -8.58
CA ASN A 60 10.72 -19.20 -9.55
C ASN A 60 10.76 -20.72 -9.29
N VAL A 61 10.23 -21.21 -8.15
CA VAL A 61 10.19 -22.66 -7.87
C VAL A 61 8.93 -23.31 -8.46
N ASP A 62 9.04 -24.60 -8.76
CA ASP A 62 7.95 -25.37 -9.36
C ASP A 62 7.29 -26.35 -8.37
N THR A 63 7.70 -26.28 -7.11
CA THR A 63 7.28 -27.22 -6.06
C THR A 63 6.84 -26.47 -4.81
N LEU A 64 6.45 -27.24 -3.81
CA LEU A 64 6.21 -26.78 -2.47
C LEU A 64 7.43 -26.00 -1.94
N PHE A 65 7.18 -24.85 -1.34
CA PHE A 65 8.20 -23.94 -0.82
C PHE A 65 8.00 -23.70 0.67
N ASN A 66 9.08 -23.83 1.45
CA ASN A 66 9.06 -23.45 2.86
C ASN A 66 9.07 -21.93 3.00
N ILE A 67 8.13 -21.39 3.77
CA ILE A 67 7.94 -19.95 3.92
C ILE A 67 8.30 -19.47 5.34
N SER A 68 8.82 -18.24 5.40
CA SER A 68 9.04 -17.50 6.64
C SER A 68 7.72 -17.03 7.27
N ASN A 69 7.80 -16.56 8.52
CA ASN A 69 6.67 -15.92 9.18
C ASN A 69 6.24 -14.63 8.46
N GLU A 70 7.19 -13.90 7.89
CA GLU A 70 6.96 -12.67 7.13
C GLU A 70 6.15 -12.95 5.87
N LEU A 71 6.56 -13.96 5.07
CA LEU A 71 5.84 -14.35 3.88
C LEU A 71 4.47 -14.93 4.22
N TYR A 72 4.36 -15.76 5.25
CA TYR A 72 3.07 -16.25 5.74
C TYR A 72 2.12 -15.11 6.14
N THR A 73 2.63 -14.14 6.89
CA THR A 73 1.83 -13.02 7.39
C THR A 73 1.27 -12.18 6.24
N ILE A 74 2.11 -11.81 5.25
CA ILE A 74 1.64 -11.02 4.12
C ILE A 74 0.67 -11.80 3.22
N LEU A 75 0.87 -13.11 3.04
CA LEU A 75 -0.09 -13.98 2.33
C LEU A 75 -1.44 -14.02 3.04
N LYS A 76 -1.46 -14.17 4.37
CA LYS A 76 -2.68 -14.19 5.18
C LYS A 76 -3.47 -12.88 5.07
N PHE A 77 -2.81 -11.73 5.18
CA PHE A 77 -3.47 -10.44 4.99
C PHE A 77 -3.93 -10.24 3.55
N SER A 78 -3.15 -10.70 2.59
CA SER A 78 -3.52 -10.65 1.17
C SER A 78 -4.78 -11.45 0.89
N ASP A 79 -4.91 -12.67 1.43
CA ASP A 79 -6.13 -13.49 1.29
C ASP A 79 -7.36 -12.78 1.87
N LYS A 80 -7.21 -12.20 3.08
CA LYS A 80 -8.28 -11.44 3.73
C LYS A 80 -8.78 -10.29 2.85
N ILE A 81 -7.88 -9.48 2.30
CA ILE A 81 -8.24 -8.33 1.46
C ILE A 81 -8.73 -8.77 0.08
N TYR A 82 -8.11 -9.78 -0.54
CA TYR A 82 -8.58 -10.39 -1.78
C TYR A 82 -10.06 -10.79 -1.68
N ARG A 83 -10.42 -11.55 -0.64
CA ARG A 83 -11.80 -12.00 -0.41
C ARG A 83 -12.75 -10.84 -0.13
N SER A 84 -12.39 -9.91 0.75
CA SER A 84 -13.24 -8.77 1.14
C SER A 84 -13.49 -7.79 -0.01
N THR A 85 -12.56 -7.70 -0.95
CA THR A 85 -12.63 -6.82 -2.13
C THR A 85 -13.07 -7.54 -3.41
N LYS A 86 -13.37 -8.86 -3.32
CA LYS A 86 -13.77 -9.71 -4.45
C LYS A 86 -12.75 -9.64 -5.61
N GLY A 87 -11.47 -9.77 -5.27
CA GLY A 87 -10.37 -9.77 -6.22
C GLY A 87 -9.98 -8.40 -6.79
N ALA A 88 -10.50 -7.28 -6.25
CA ALA A 88 -10.03 -5.96 -6.66
C ALA A 88 -8.63 -5.63 -6.12
N PHE A 89 -8.24 -6.25 -5.02
CA PHE A 89 -6.86 -6.40 -4.57
C PHE A 89 -6.44 -7.84 -4.84
N ASP A 90 -5.36 -8.04 -5.59
CA ASP A 90 -4.82 -9.36 -5.89
C ASP A 90 -3.29 -9.27 -6.10
N PRO A 91 -2.48 -9.79 -5.20
CA PRO A 91 -1.01 -9.72 -5.34
C PRO A 91 -0.45 -10.66 -6.42
N THR A 92 -1.26 -11.51 -7.07
CA THR A 92 -0.81 -12.33 -8.20
C THR A 92 -0.73 -11.55 -9.52
N ILE A 93 -1.02 -10.25 -9.49
CA ILE A 93 -1.07 -9.34 -10.64
C ILE A 93 0.31 -9.02 -11.25
N GLY A 94 1.42 -9.44 -10.63
CA GLY A 94 2.77 -8.97 -10.96
C GLY A 94 3.15 -9.10 -12.43
N LYS A 95 2.75 -10.18 -13.13
CA LYS A 95 3.00 -10.31 -14.58
C LYS A 95 2.23 -9.27 -15.41
N LEU A 96 1.03 -8.90 -15.01
CA LEU A 96 0.27 -7.82 -15.67
C LEU A 96 0.91 -6.46 -15.41
N VAL A 97 1.35 -6.18 -14.18
CA VAL A 97 2.07 -4.95 -13.83
C VAL A 97 3.33 -4.81 -14.67
N ASN A 98 4.11 -5.90 -14.82
CA ASN A 98 5.28 -5.94 -15.70
C ASN A 98 4.89 -5.72 -17.18
N LEU A 99 3.83 -6.38 -17.65
CA LEU A 99 3.35 -6.26 -19.03
C LEU A 99 2.94 -4.82 -19.39
N TRP A 100 2.33 -4.09 -18.44
CA TRP A 100 1.97 -2.68 -18.60
C TRP A 100 3.14 -1.70 -18.39
N GLY A 101 4.35 -2.19 -18.08
CA GLY A 101 5.57 -1.39 -17.91
C GLY A 101 5.69 -0.67 -16.57
N PHE A 102 4.89 -1.06 -15.56
CA PHE A 102 4.93 -0.49 -14.21
C PHE A 102 5.79 -1.31 -13.22
N GLY A 103 6.26 -2.48 -13.64
CA GLY A 103 7.14 -3.34 -12.84
C GLY A 103 8.63 -3.06 -13.02
N PRO A 104 9.51 -3.94 -12.51
CA PRO A 104 10.96 -3.81 -12.60
C PRO A 104 11.46 -3.69 -14.04
N THR A 105 10.82 -4.37 -14.97
CA THR A 105 11.19 -4.35 -16.40
C THR A 105 10.41 -3.25 -17.10
N LYS A 106 11.10 -2.18 -17.52
CA LYS A 106 10.45 -1.11 -18.29
C LYS A 106 10.12 -1.61 -19.70
N ILE A 107 8.84 -1.77 -19.98
CA ILE A 107 8.33 -2.04 -21.34
C ILE A 107 7.72 -0.71 -21.85
N LEU A 108 8.16 -0.25 -23.01
CA LEU A 108 7.73 1.04 -23.59
C LEU A 108 6.49 0.89 -24.49
N GLU A 109 6.01 -0.32 -24.72
CA GLU A 109 4.89 -0.59 -25.62
C GLU A 109 3.62 -0.93 -24.83
N THR A 110 2.49 -0.35 -25.26
CA THR A 110 1.17 -0.77 -24.74
C THR A 110 0.90 -2.19 -25.16
N PRO A 111 0.61 -3.10 -24.24
CA PRO A 111 0.36 -4.48 -24.61
C PRO A 111 -0.88 -4.63 -25.48
N ASP A 112 -0.82 -5.57 -26.41
CA ASP A 112 -1.97 -6.01 -27.17
C ASP A 112 -3.00 -6.67 -26.24
N SER A 113 -4.27 -6.52 -26.56
CA SER A 113 -5.38 -7.02 -25.76
C SER A 113 -5.41 -8.55 -25.66
N LEU A 114 -4.92 -9.27 -26.66
CA LEU A 114 -4.79 -10.74 -26.60
C LEU A 114 -3.75 -11.13 -25.54
N LYS A 115 -2.58 -10.48 -25.56
CA LYS A 115 -1.52 -10.73 -24.58
C LYS A 115 -1.96 -10.40 -23.15
N VAL A 116 -2.74 -9.32 -22.96
CA VAL A 116 -3.35 -9.01 -21.66
C VAL A 116 -4.26 -10.15 -21.20
N ARG A 117 -5.17 -10.64 -22.05
CA ARG A 117 -6.10 -11.73 -21.73
C ARG A 117 -5.36 -13.06 -21.45
N GLU A 118 -4.30 -13.35 -22.17
CA GLU A 118 -3.49 -14.54 -21.92
C GLU A 118 -2.76 -14.45 -20.57
N THR A 119 -2.18 -13.27 -20.27
CA THR A 119 -1.50 -13.05 -18.99
C THR A 119 -2.48 -13.09 -17.82
N LEU A 120 -3.71 -12.61 -18.01
CA LEU A 120 -4.79 -12.62 -17.01
C LEU A 120 -5.15 -14.04 -16.53
N LYS A 121 -4.97 -15.07 -17.37
CA LYS A 121 -5.19 -16.48 -16.96
C LYS A 121 -4.26 -16.93 -15.82
N ASN A 122 -3.17 -16.19 -15.60
CA ASN A 122 -2.19 -16.45 -14.54
C ASN A 122 -2.40 -15.52 -13.33
N VAL A 123 -3.57 -14.92 -13.18
CA VAL A 123 -3.96 -14.06 -12.04
C VAL A 123 -5.09 -14.75 -11.29
N GLY A 124 -5.03 -14.76 -9.98
CA GLY A 124 -6.02 -15.33 -9.09
C GLY A 124 -5.37 -15.86 -7.82
N PHE A 125 -5.56 -15.15 -6.71
CA PHE A 125 -4.95 -15.49 -5.42
C PHE A 125 -5.49 -16.80 -4.85
N ASP A 126 -6.68 -17.22 -5.22
CA ASP A 126 -7.29 -18.53 -4.89
C ASP A 126 -6.50 -19.73 -5.43
N GLN A 127 -5.54 -19.50 -6.33
CA GLN A 127 -4.62 -20.52 -6.84
C GLN A 127 -3.33 -20.66 -5.98
N ILE A 128 -3.21 -19.90 -4.89
CA ILE A 128 -2.13 -20.02 -3.91
C ILE A 128 -2.66 -20.78 -2.70
N TYR A 129 -2.11 -21.96 -2.46
CA TYR A 129 -2.30 -22.66 -1.20
C TYR A 129 -1.15 -22.34 -0.25
N PHE A 130 -1.44 -22.07 1.01
CA PHE A 130 -0.42 -21.84 2.03
C PHE A 130 -0.91 -22.15 3.44
N ASP A 131 0.01 -22.53 4.29
CA ASP A 131 -0.15 -22.57 5.73
C ASP A 131 1.03 -21.84 6.40
N ASN A 132 1.22 -21.99 7.70
CA ASN A 132 2.28 -21.29 8.43
C ASN A 132 3.70 -21.82 8.17
N LYS A 133 3.89 -22.81 7.31
CA LYS A 133 5.18 -23.45 6.99
C LYS A 133 5.48 -23.49 5.51
N ILE A 134 4.46 -23.66 4.70
CA ILE A 134 4.61 -23.94 3.27
C ILE A 134 3.66 -23.08 2.44
N ALA A 135 4.07 -22.83 1.20
CA ALA A 135 3.20 -22.33 0.14
C ALA A 135 3.45 -23.07 -1.17
N ILE A 136 2.40 -23.17 -1.98
CA ILE A 136 2.44 -23.78 -3.31
C ILE A 136 1.57 -23.00 -4.28
N ARG A 137 2.01 -22.88 -5.52
CA ARG A 137 1.25 -22.32 -6.63
C ARG A 137 0.64 -23.43 -7.46
N ASN A 138 -0.69 -23.48 -7.58
CA ASN A 138 -1.38 -24.45 -8.44
C ASN A 138 -1.14 -24.18 -9.93
N ASN A 139 -0.81 -22.92 -10.27
CA ASN A 139 -0.37 -22.53 -11.60
C ASN A 139 1.03 -21.90 -11.50
N LEU A 140 2.03 -22.54 -12.10
CA LEU A 140 3.43 -22.13 -12.06
C LEU A 140 3.70 -20.78 -12.74
N ASN A 141 2.77 -20.31 -13.55
CA ASN A 141 2.85 -18.99 -14.17
C ASN A 141 2.37 -17.86 -13.27
N ILE A 142 1.82 -18.12 -12.09
CA ILE A 142 1.47 -17.09 -11.12
C ILE A 142 2.76 -16.41 -10.63
N TYR A 143 2.68 -15.09 -10.48
CA TYR A 143 3.79 -14.27 -9.99
C TYR A 143 3.27 -13.30 -8.93
N LEU A 144 3.71 -13.50 -7.68
CA LEU A 144 3.36 -12.64 -6.56
C LEU A 144 4.16 -11.33 -6.60
N ASP A 145 3.45 -10.23 -6.40
CA ASP A 145 3.98 -8.89 -6.20
C ASP A 145 3.21 -8.21 -5.06
N PHE A 146 3.91 -7.91 -3.97
CA PHE A 146 3.32 -7.30 -2.79
C PHE A 146 3.47 -5.77 -2.75
N SER A 147 3.81 -5.10 -3.85
CA SER A 147 4.02 -3.65 -3.90
C SER A 147 2.84 -2.82 -3.37
N ALA A 148 1.63 -3.38 -3.40
CA ALA A 148 0.39 -2.74 -2.96
C ALA A 148 0.03 -3.00 -1.47
N ILE A 149 0.92 -3.63 -0.70
CA ILE A 149 0.68 -4.00 0.70
C ILE A 149 1.97 -3.99 1.52
N ALA A 150 3.13 -4.10 0.87
CA ALA A 150 4.40 -4.30 1.55
C ALA A 150 4.86 -3.08 2.36
N LYS A 151 4.55 -1.86 1.91
CA LYS A 151 4.93 -0.65 2.66
C LYS A 151 4.16 -0.55 3.98
N GLY A 152 2.84 -0.81 3.93
CA GLY A 152 2.03 -0.89 5.13
C GLY A 152 2.52 -1.95 6.11
N TYR A 153 2.96 -3.11 5.59
CA TYR A 153 3.52 -4.16 6.44
C TYR A 153 4.86 -3.76 7.05
N ALA A 154 5.76 -3.12 6.31
CA ALA A 154 7.03 -2.61 6.85
C ALA A 154 6.81 -1.60 8.00
N VAL A 155 5.79 -0.74 7.88
CA VAL A 155 5.38 0.19 8.95
C VAL A 155 4.92 -0.58 10.19
N ASP A 156 4.12 -1.64 10.01
CA ASP A 156 3.59 -2.43 11.13
C ASP A 156 4.69 -3.22 11.86
N ILE A 157 5.67 -3.78 11.14
CA ILE A 157 6.81 -4.47 11.76
C ILE A 157 7.64 -3.53 12.64
N ILE A 158 7.88 -2.29 12.19
CA ILE A 158 8.59 -1.30 13.02
C ILE A 158 7.74 -0.88 14.23
N ALA A 159 6.42 -0.79 14.07
CA ALA A 159 5.52 -0.52 15.18
C ALA A 159 5.55 -1.64 16.23
N GLU A 160 5.56 -2.90 15.80
CA GLU A 160 5.73 -4.06 16.67
C GLU A 160 7.08 -4.04 17.40
N PHE A 161 8.16 -3.68 16.70
CA PHE A 161 9.47 -3.48 17.33
C PHE A 161 9.41 -2.43 18.45
N PHE A 162 8.75 -1.30 18.23
CA PHE A 162 8.57 -0.26 19.25
C PHE A 162 7.71 -0.74 20.41
N ASP A 163 6.63 -1.48 20.15
CA ASP A 163 5.80 -2.07 21.19
C ASP A 163 6.59 -3.03 22.07
N ASN A 164 7.46 -3.85 21.48
CA ASN A 164 8.37 -4.78 22.19
C ASN A 164 9.44 -4.05 23.02
N LYS A 165 9.79 -2.81 22.63
CA LYS A 165 10.67 -1.91 23.41
C LYS A 165 9.91 -1.04 24.42
N ASN A 166 8.59 -1.27 24.61
CA ASN A 166 7.71 -0.46 25.46
C ASN A 166 7.64 1.03 25.07
N ILE A 167 7.89 1.37 23.79
CA ILE A 167 7.72 2.70 23.25
C ILE A 167 6.25 2.84 22.81
N LYS A 168 5.47 3.65 23.50
CA LYS A 168 4.02 3.78 23.28
C LYS A 168 3.63 5.01 22.44
N ASN A 169 4.54 5.95 22.29
CA ASN A 169 4.27 7.21 21.57
C ASN A 169 5.20 7.30 20.36
N PHE A 170 4.65 7.03 19.18
CA PHE A 170 5.42 7.07 17.94
C PHE A 170 4.57 7.41 16.72
N MET A 171 5.23 7.91 15.70
CA MET A 171 4.75 8.05 14.34
C MET A 171 5.80 7.46 13.41
N ILE A 172 5.40 6.47 12.61
CA ILE A 172 6.21 5.80 11.60
C ILE A 172 5.60 6.12 10.24
N GLU A 173 6.41 6.62 9.33
CA GLU A 173 6.02 6.86 7.93
C GLU A 173 7.05 6.21 7.01
N ILE A 174 6.57 5.42 6.04
CA ILE A 174 7.38 4.84 4.96
C ILE A 174 6.66 5.05 3.64
N GLY A 175 7.18 5.95 2.79
CA GLY A 175 6.65 6.17 1.45
C GLY A 175 5.23 6.74 1.37
N GLY A 176 4.73 7.30 2.46
CA GLY A 176 3.40 7.86 2.60
C GLY A 176 2.43 6.99 3.41
N GLU A 177 2.78 5.75 3.71
CA GLU A 177 2.08 4.89 4.64
C GLU A 177 2.50 5.23 6.06
N VAL A 178 1.52 5.46 6.95
CA VAL A 178 1.74 5.99 8.29
C VAL A 178 1.05 5.14 9.34
N ARG A 179 1.73 4.92 10.47
CA ARG A 179 1.11 4.43 11.71
C ARG A 179 1.49 5.31 12.87
N CYS A 180 0.47 5.74 13.62
CA CYS A 180 0.61 6.50 14.84
C CYS A 180 0.19 5.66 16.04
N SER A 181 0.90 5.82 17.16
CA SER A 181 0.50 5.30 18.47
C SER A 181 0.70 6.38 19.52
N GLY A 182 -0.21 6.41 20.50
CA GLY A 182 -0.19 7.39 21.57
C GLY A 182 -0.17 8.84 21.07
N PHE A 183 0.58 9.70 21.76
CA PHE A 183 0.54 11.16 21.59
C PHE A 183 1.93 11.73 21.28
N ASN A 184 1.95 12.86 20.57
CA ASN A 184 3.12 13.71 20.41
C ASN A 184 3.09 14.78 21.50
N GLU A 185 3.78 14.57 22.61
CA GLU A 185 3.83 15.51 23.74
C GLU A 185 2.46 16.04 24.22
N ASN A 186 1.50 15.19 24.48
CA ASN A 186 0.12 15.53 24.87
C ASN A 186 -0.78 16.06 23.73
N LYS A 187 -0.36 15.99 22.47
CA LYS A 187 -1.16 16.31 21.29
C LYS A 187 -1.28 15.08 20.39
N ASN A 188 -2.36 15.00 19.64
CA ASN A 188 -2.48 13.99 18.60
C ASN A 188 -1.40 14.18 17.52
N TRP A 189 -1.06 13.11 16.83
CA TRP A 189 -0.23 13.18 15.64
C TRP A 189 -1.02 13.84 14.50
N ILE A 190 -0.45 14.84 13.84
CA ILE A 190 -1.08 15.52 12.70
C ILE A 190 -0.37 15.08 11.43
N ILE A 191 -1.11 14.47 10.51
CA ILE A 191 -0.62 13.93 9.25
C ILE A 191 -1.25 14.70 8.10
N GLY A 192 -0.43 15.14 7.14
CA GLY A 192 -0.89 15.78 5.91
C GLY A 192 -1.29 14.75 4.86
N ILE A 193 -2.41 15.00 4.18
CA ILE A 193 -2.85 14.24 2.99
C ILE A 193 -2.62 15.12 1.77
N ASN A 194 -1.81 14.64 0.83
CA ASN A 194 -1.44 15.39 -0.36
C ASN A 194 -2.61 15.60 -1.32
N ASP A 195 -2.59 16.73 -2.02
CA ASP A 195 -3.54 17.03 -3.08
C ASP A 195 -3.26 16.14 -4.32
N PRO A 196 -4.24 15.35 -4.80
CA PRO A 196 -4.03 14.50 -5.97
C PRO A 196 -3.88 15.28 -7.28
N LEU A 197 -4.12 16.57 -7.31
CA LEU A 197 -4.03 17.41 -8.51
C LEU A 197 -2.80 18.32 -8.52
N GLU A 198 -2.20 18.54 -7.36
CA GLU A 198 -1.05 19.42 -7.21
C GLU A 198 0.27 18.70 -7.53
N LYS A 199 1.06 19.27 -8.42
CA LYS A 199 2.44 18.82 -8.67
C LYS A 199 3.37 19.19 -7.53
N ASN A 200 3.02 20.20 -6.75
CA ASN A 200 3.81 20.67 -5.61
C ASN A 200 3.36 19.96 -4.33
N LEU A 201 4.11 18.93 -3.93
CA LEU A 201 3.84 18.08 -2.76
C LEU A 201 3.97 18.82 -1.40
N ASN A 202 4.30 20.09 -1.40
CA ASN A 202 4.50 20.86 -0.16
C ASN A 202 3.21 21.45 0.42
N LEU A 203 2.09 21.35 -0.31
CA LEU A 203 0.80 21.87 0.16
C LEU A 203 -0.18 20.69 0.33
N PRO A 204 -0.47 20.29 1.57
CA PRO A 204 -1.45 19.25 1.82
C PRO A 204 -2.87 19.73 1.45
N PHE A 205 -3.66 18.82 0.89
CA PHE A 205 -5.08 19.03 0.62
C PHE A 205 -5.91 18.99 1.90
N ALA A 206 -5.53 18.10 2.80
CA ALA A 206 -6.16 17.95 4.10
C ALA A 206 -5.11 17.62 5.16
N SER A 207 -5.45 17.82 6.42
CA SER A 207 -4.73 17.29 7.56
C SER A 207 -5.64 16.40 8.39
N VAL A 208 -5.08 15.36 9.00
CA VAL A 208 -5.82 14.46 9.87
C VAL A 208 -5.10 14.29 11.20
N SER A 209 -5.89 14.28 12.26
CA SER A 209 -5.45 14.04 13.63
C SER A 209 -5.57 12.56 13.97
N LEU A 210 -4.46 11.86 14.23
CA LEU A 210 -4.42 10.42 14.48
C LEU A 210 -3.94 10.09 15.89
N VAL A 211 -4.57 9.06 16.47
CA VAL A 211 -4.16 8.37 17.70
C VAL A 211 -4.44 6.88 17.49
N ASP A 212 -3.46 6.03 17.76
CA ASP A 212 -3.55 4.56 17.69
C ASP A 212 -4.16 4.04 16.37
N ARG A 213 -3.74 4.67 15.25
CA ARG A 213 -4.32 4.40 13.94
C ARG A 213 -3.30 4.54 12.82
N SER A 214 -3.55 3.81 11.73
CA SER A 214 -2.77 3.86 10.51
C SER A 214 -3.52 4.61 9.41
N LEU A 215 -2.75 5.15 8.46
CA LEU A 215 -3.19 5.81 7.24
C LEU A 215 -2.34 5.32 6.07
N ALA A 216 -2.97 4.91 5.00
CA ALA A 216 -2.30 4.69 3.71
C ALA A 216 -3.06 5.40 2.59
N THR A 217 -2.34 5.91 1.60
CA THR A 217 -2.94 6.65 0.50
C THR A 217 -2.45 6.15 -0.86
N SER A 218 -3.38 5.66 -1.66
CA SER A 218 -3.17 5.35 -3.08
C SER A 218 -3.76 6.42 -3.98
N GLY A 219 -3.10 6.73 -5.11
CA GLY A 219 -3.59 7.72 -6.06
C GLY A 219 -3.00 7.54 -7.45
N ASN A 220 -3.79 7.81 -8.49
CA ASN A 220 -3.42 7.62 -9.89
C ASN A 220 -2.57 8.77 -10.48
N TYR A 221 -2.35 9.85 -9.73
CA TYR A 221 -1.72 11.07 -10.20
C TYR A 221 -0.18 11.00 -10.28
N ARG A 222 0.46 10.02 -9.62
CA ARG A 222 1.92 9.92 -9.55
C ARG A 222 2.53 9.09 -10.68
N ASN A 223 1.86 8.02 -11.10
CA ASN A 223 2.38 7.05 -12.06
C ASN A 223 1.34 6.77 -13.14
N PHE A 224 1.38 7.55 -14.21
CA PHE A 224 0.58 7.33 -15.41
C PHE A 224 1.37 7.74 -16.65
N TYR A 225 0.98 7.19 -17.79
CA TYR A 225 1.42 7.69 -19.09
C TYR A 225 0.23 7.90 -20.03
N ARG A 226 0.42 8.75 -21.03
CA ARG A 226 -0.60 9.03 -22.04
C ARG A 226 -0.22 8.37 -23.36
N LYS A 227 -1.16 7.62 -23.95
CA LYS A 227 -0.99 7.04 -25.29
C LYS A 227 -2.35 7.04 -26.00
N ASN A 228 -2.37 7.49 -27.29
CA ASN A 228 -3.59 7.54 -28.12
C ASN A 228 -4.76 8.24 -27.39
N ASN A 229 -4.52 9.40 -26.80
CA ASN A 229 -5.48 10.18 -25.99
C ASN A 229 -6.09 9.45 -24.78
N LYS A 230 -5.57 8.28 -24.39
CA LYS A 230 -5.97 7.57 -23.18
C LYS A 230 -4.93 7.75 -22.09
N VAL A 231 -5.39 7.99 -20.87
CA VAL A 231 -4.57 7.95 -19.66
C VAL A 231 -4.51 6.51 -19.19
N ILE A 232 -3.31 5.96 -19.08
CA ILE A 232 -3.06 4.61 -18.56
C ILE A 232 -2.41 4.81 -17.20
N SER A 233 -3.15 4.52 -16.14
CA SER A 233 -2.65 4.56 -14.78
C SER A 233 -1.96 3.25 -14.41
N HIS A 234 -1.06 3.31 -13.44
CA HIS A 234 -0.40 2.12 -12.89
C HIS A 234 -1.33 1.18 -12.12
N THR A 235 -2.55 1.64 -11.80
CA THR A 235 -3.55 0.81 -11.13
C THR A 235 -4.23 -0.08 -12.18
N ILE A 236 -3.86 -1.35 -12.18
CA ILE A 236 -4.45 -2.37 -13.06
C ILE A 236 -5.56 -3.09 -12.28
N ASP A 237 -6.71 -3.31 -12.92
CA ASP A 237 -7.78 -4.14 -12.35
C ASP A 237 -7.43 -5.62 -12.55
N PRO A 238 -7.20 -6.39 -11.46
CA PRO A 238 -6.82 -7.79 -11.55
C PRO A 238 -7.87 -8.67 -12.21
N ARG A 239 -9.12 -8.24 -12.21
CA ARG A 239 -10.27 -9.00 -12.76
C ARG A 239 -10.39 -8.87 -14.28
N THR A 240 -9.82 -7.82 -14.85
CA THR A 240 -9.89 -7.54 -16.29
C THR A 240 -8.54 -7.53 -16.97
N GLY A 241 -7.46 -7.29 -16.22
CA GLY A 241 -6.09 -7.14 -16.71
C GLY A 241 -5.78 -5.77 -17.32
N PHE A 242 -6.75 -4.85 -17.35
CA PHE A 242 -6.60 -3.50 -17.91
C PHE A 242 -6.47 -2.45 -16.82
N SER A 243 -5.94 -1.27 -17.21
CA SER A 243 -5.92 -0.10 -16.33
C SER A 243 -7.32 0.23 -15.83
N SER A 244 -7.46 0.49 -14.53
CA SER A 244 -8.75 0.80 -13.91
C SER A 244 -9.35 2.09 -14.47
N ASN A 245 -10.65 2.04 -14.80
CA ASN A 245 -11.46 3.20 -15.18
C ASN A 245 -12.20 3.80 -13.98
N SER A 246 -11.66 3.63 -12.78
CA SER A 246 -12.24 4.20 -11.56
C SER A 246 -12.24 5.72 -11.59
N ASN A 247 -13.31 6.30 -11.08
CA ASN A 247 -13.44 7.75 -10.92
C ASN A 247 -12.69 8.29 -9.67
N ILE A 248 -12.04 7.44 -8.88
CA ILE A 248 -11.26 7.84 -7.72
C ILE A 248 -9.90 8.38 -8.18
N LEU A 249 -9.57 9.59 -7.73
CA LEU A 249 -8.28 10.24 -7.92
C LEU A 249 -7.29 9.86 -6.81
N SER A 250 -7.79 9.78 -5.57
CA SER A 250 -7.03 9.40 -4.38
C SER A 250 -7.92 8.71 -3.36
N ALA A 251 -7.41 7.65 -2.76
CA ALA A 251 -8.04 6.92 -1.66
C ALA A 251 -7.10 6.90 -0.45
N SER A 252 -7.44 7.64 0.59
CA SER A 252 -6.80 7.60 1.90
C SER A 252 -7.63 6.71 2.81
N VAL A 253 -7.02 5.64 3.30
CA VAL A 253 -7.68 4.62 4.12
C VAL A 253 -7.09 4.62 5.51
N PHE A 254 -7.98 4.56 6.51
CA PHE A 254 -7.64 4.54 7.91
C PHE A 254 -8.07 3.21 8.51
N TYR A 255 -7.12 2.55 9.16
CA TYR A 255 -7.35 1.25 9.80
C TYR A 255 -6.46 1.10 11.04
N LYS A 256 -6.66 0.02 11.81
CA LYS A 256 -5.81 -0.28 12.96
C LYS A 256 -4.41 -0.67 12.53
N SER A 257 -4.27 -1.51 11.51
CA SER A 257 -3.00 -1.92 10.92
C SER A 257 -2.70 -1.16 9.62
N CYS A 258 -1.43 -0.88 9.37
CA CYS A 258 -1.02 -0.18 8.17
C CYS A 258 -1.02 -1.10 6.93
N ILE A 259 -0.70 -2.39 7.11
CA ILE A 259 -0.77 -3.41 6.06
C ILE A 259 -2.17 -3.50 5.44
N GLU A 260 -3.23 -3.46 6.26
CA GLU A 260 -4.60 -3.50 5.77
C GLU A 260 -5.02 -2.18 5.13
N ALA A 261 -4.60 -1.04 5.71
CA ALA A 261 -4.88 0.28 5.14
C ALA A 261 -4.28 0.42 3.72
N ASP A 262 -3.03 -0.02 3.50
CA ASP A 262 -2.33 0.03 2.22
C ASP A 262 -3.04 -0.83 1.16
N ALA A 263 -3.38 -2.07 1.50
CA ALA A 263 -4.09 -2.98 0.59
C ALA A 263 -5.51 -2.47 0.23
N TYR A 264 -6.28 -1.95 1.21
CA TYR A 264 -7.59 -1.36 0.93
C TYR A 264 -7.48 -0.08 0.10
N ALA A 265 -6.49 0.77 0.34
CA ALA A 265 -6.27 1.98 -0.46
C ALA A 265 -6.08 1.63 -1.94
N THR A 266 -5.27 0.62 -2.25
CA THR A 266 -5.09 0.11 -3.61
C THR A 266 -6.39 -0.50 -4.17
N ALA A 267 -7.10 -1.33 -3.39
CA ALA A 267 -8.37 -1.91 -3.82
C ALA A 267 -9.42 -0.85 -4.18
N PHE A 268 -9.49 0.25 -3.42
CA PHE A 268 -10.46 1.31 -3.65
C PHE A 268 -10.19 2.06 -4.95
N MET A 269 -8.92 2.23 -5.34
CA MET A 269 -8.56 2.77 -6.65
C MET A 269 -9.10 1.92 -7.80
N VAL A 270 -9.27 0.61 -7.61
CA VAL A 270 -9.84 -0.32 -8.59
C VAL A 270 -11.37 -0.34 -8.54
N LEU A 271 -11.95 -0.36 -7.34
CA LEU A 271 -13.39 -0.53 -7.12
C LEU A 271 -14.25 0.68 -7.51
N GLY A 272 -13.68 1.88 -7.42
CA GLY A 272 -14.39 3.13 -7.58
C GLY A 272 -15.22 3.52 -6.35
N LYS A 273 -15.74 4.75 -6.36
CA LYS A 273 -16.38 5.39 -5.21
C LYS A 273 -17.46 4.54 -4.54
N ASN A 274 -18.45 4.09 -5.30
CA ASN A 274 -19.65 3.48 -4.72
C ASN A 274 -19.35 2.16 -4.00
N LYS A 275 -18.53 1.29 -4.60
CA LYS A 275 -18.15 0.01 -3.97
C LYS A 275 -17.21 0.22 -2.78
N SER A 276 -16.32 1.20 -2.86
CA SER A 276 -15.43 1.55 -1.74
C SER A 276 -16.21 2.03 -0.53
N ILE A 277 -17.19 2.93 -0.73
CA ILE A 277 -18.07 3.38 0.35
C ILE A 277 -18.84 2.21 0.98
N GLN A 278 -19.39 1.30 0.19
CA GLN A 278 -20.08 0.11 0.70
C GLN A 278 -19.19 -0.77 1.57
N ILE A 279 -17.91 -0.91 1.26
CA ILE A 279 -16.96 -1.68 2.08
C ILE A 279 -16.65 -0.92 3.37
N ILE A 280 -16.41 0.39 3.29
CA ILE A 280 -16.15 1.25 4.45
C ILE A 280 -17.33 1.18 5.43
N GLU A 281 -18.56 1.36 4.96
CA GLU A 281 -19.75 1.39 5.82
C GLU A 281 -20.08 0.04 6.47
N LYS A 282 -19.66 -1.06 5.85
CA LYS A 282 -19.84 -2.41 6.41
C LYS A 282 -18.80 -2.81 7.45
N ASN A 283 -17.67 -2.12 7.51
CA ASN A 283 -16.56 -2.44 8.42
C ASN A 283 -16.35 -1.28 9.41
N LYS A 284 -16.71 -1.48 10.67
CA LYS A 284 -16.68 -0.47 11.74
C LYS A 284 -15.27 0.07 12.04
N ASP A 285 -14.23 -0.71 11.73
CA ASP A 285 -12.83 -0.35 11.98
C ASP A 285 -12.19 0.35 10.78
N LEU A 286 -12.87 0.37 9.63
CA LEU A 286 -12.38 0.91 8.37
C LEU A 286 -12.99 2.28 8.10
N ASP A 287 -12.14 3.27 7.92
CA ASP A 287 -12.55 4.60 7.48
C ASP A 287 -11.84 5.00 6.19
N GLY A 288 -12.41 5.98 5.49
CA GLY A 288 -11.88 6.45 4.22
C GLY A 288 -12.12 7.93 3.97
N PHE A 289 -11.13 8.53 3.32
CA PHE A 289 -11.23 9.83 2.67
C PHE A 289 -10.94 9.62 1.18
N LEU A 290 -11.96 9.80 0.33
CA LEU A 290 -11.87 9.57 -1.11
C LEU A 290 -12.01 10.89 -1.85
N VAL A 291 -11.08 11.19 -2.75
CA VAL A 291 -11.19 12.29 -3.72
C VAL A 291 -11.52 11.66 -5.07
N TYR A 292 -12.58 12.12 -5.72
CA TYR A 292 -13.10 11.50 -6.94
C TYR A 292 -13.72 12.53 -7.89
N LEU A 293 -13.93 12.11 -9.15
CA LEU A 293 -14.70 12.88 -10.14
C LEU A 293 -16.17 12.45 -10.10
N ASP A 294 -17.08 13.41 -10.04
CA ASP A 294 -18.51 13.18 -10.25
C ASP A 294 -18.85 12.93 -11.74
N GLU A 295 -20.11 12.71 -12.05
CA GLU A 295 -20.59 12.45 -13.42
C GLU A 295 -20.37 13.64 -14.38
N ASN A 296 -20.23 14.85 -13.85
CA ASN A 296 -19.97 16.07 -14.59
C ASN A 296 -18.45 16.38 -14.70
N GLY A 297 -17.60 15.51 -14.13
CA GLY A 297 -16.15 15.71 -14.08
C GLY A 297 -15.68 16.68 -12.99
N ASN A 298 -16.55 17.09 -12.06
CA ASN A 298 -16.15 17.93 -10.94
C ASN A 298 -15.50 17.10 -9.84
N ILE A 299 -14.52 17.70 -9.16
CA ILE A 299 -13.86 17.09 -8.03
C ILE A 299 -14.79 17.14 -6.83
N LYS A 300 -14.94 15.99 -6.18
CA LYS A 300 -15.70 15.80 -4.95
C LYS A 300 -14.89 14.97 -3.97
N ASN A 301 -15.26 15.07 -2.71
CA ASN A 301 -14.70 14.22 -1.66
C ASN A 301 -15.81 13.46 -0.91
N TYR A 302 -15.41 12.36 -0.30
CA TYR A 302 -16.19 11.59 0.67
C TYR A 302 -15.33 11.39 1.90
N VAL A 303 -15.89 11.65 3.06
CA VAL A 303 -15.28 11.41 4.37
C VAL A 303 -16.19 10.48 5.14
N SER A 304 -15.66 9.36 5.64
CA SER A 304 -16.43 8.46 6.49
C SER A 304 -16.65 9.06 7.89
N LYS A 305 -17.75 8.65 8.55
CA LYS A 305 -18.15 9.19 9.85
C LYS A 305 -17.10 9.03 10.94
N GLY A 306 -16.31 7.95 10.89
CA GLY A 306 -15.32 7.66 11.94
C GLY A 306 -14.14 8.64 11.96
N ILE A 307 -13.86 9.33 10.84
CA ILE A 307 -12.76 10.31 10.76
C ILE A 307 -13.23 11.75 10.51
N GLU A 308 -14.52 11.99 10.28
CA GLU A 308 -15.05 13.30 9.94
C GLU A 308 -14.62 14.42 10.94
N LYS A 309 -14.61 14.11 12.22
CA LYS A 309 -14.21 15.04 13.28
C LYS A 309 -12.68 15.22 13.41
N HIS A 310 -11.91 14.39 12.75
CA HIS A 310 -10.45 14.34 12.83
C HIS A 310 -9.76 14.88 11.58
N ILE A 311 -10.49 15.07 10.48
CA ILE A 311 -9.97 15.59 9.22
C ILE A 311 -10.32 17.08 9.06
N ASN A 312 -9.35 17.86 8.61
CA ASN A 312 -9.51 19.27 8.32
C ASN A 312 -9.08 19.51 6.85
N LEU A 313 -10.03 19.94 6.02
CA LEU A 313 -9.75 20.35 4.63
C LEU A 313 -9.05 21.70 4.65
N LEU A 314 -7.91 21.80 3.99
CA LEU A 314 -7.04 22.98 3.95
C LEU A 314 -7.27 23.82 2.68
N LYS A 315 -7.98 23.25 1.69
CA LYS A 315 -8.45 23.94 0.47
C LYS A 315 -9.95 23.71 0.35
N GLU A 316 -10.69 24.80 0.10
CA GLU A 316 -12.07 24.72 -0.37
C GLU A 316 -12.08 24.41 -1.86
N ASN A 317 -12.93 23.47 -2.30
CA ASN A 317 -13.12 23.12 -3.71
C ASN A 317 -14.00 24.14 -4.43
#